data_9aec79188f79b26d618dbdda91972640
#
_entry.id   9aec79188f79b26d618dbdda91972640
#
_cell.length_a   1.000
_cell.length_b   1.000
_cell.length_c   1.000
_cell.angle_alpha   90.00
_cell.angle_beta   90.00
_cell.angle_gamma   90.00
#
_symmetry.space_group_name_H-M   'P 1'
#
loop_
_entity.id
_entity.type
_entity.pdbx_description
1 polymer ?
#
loop_
_entity_poly.entity_id
_entity_poly.type
_entity_poly.pdbx_seq_one_letter_code
_entity_poly.pdbx_strand_id
1 'polypeptide(L)'
;MLLRKIEKSDYDLILQLDSKVYPVSPENKINSLIIDNWYNKYPEYGMIYVDAKNKSNIVAMCIIIPMEYETWEKLIKGECFENNINIKWDTNNNKIGVHLYHIEVLNRNIVGKEFYKTMLKDLNKIAKKYNHNIIGLSGYCVTVKGNRLFQEILKCENADNLNKDKNKKSEFIIKDNNNNLKIIELPYDTDINKINGYVSKCNMLYTKYNENNNDRNDSPVWNYIK
;
A
#
# COMPACT_ATOMS: atom_id res chain seq x y z
N MET A 1 1.70 5.66 -21.19
CA MET A 1 0.55 5.12 -20.44
C MET A 1 -0.44 6.22 -20.08
N LEU A 2 -1.70 5.87 -19.89
CA LEU A 2 -2.76 6.79 -19.48
C LEU A 2 -3.32 6.29 -18.14
N LEU A 3 -3.62 7.22 -17.24
CA LEU A 3 -4.29 6.93 -15.97
C LEU A 3 -5.81 6.96 -16.15
N ARG A 4 -6.50 5.96 -15.60
CA ARG A 4 -7.94 5.99 -15.35
C ARG A 4 -8.26 5.54 -13.92
N LYS A 5 -9.46 5.84 -13.47
CA LYS A 5 -9.97 5.32 -12.20
C LYS A 5 -10.26 3.82 -12.30
N ILE A 6 -10.33 3.17 -11.15
CA ILE A 6 -10.81 1.79 -11.02
C ILE A 6 -12.29 1.67 -11.45
N GLU A 7 -12.63 0.56 -12.05
CA GLU A 7 -13.97 0.17 -12.43
C GLU A 7 -14.28 -1.25 -11.92
N LYS A 8 -15.56 -1.61 -11.81
CA LYS A 8 -15.95 -2.95 -11.35
C LYS A 8 -15.39 -4.10 -12.20
N SER A 9 -15.17 -3.84 -13.48
CA SER A 9 -14.53 -4.77 -14.41
C SER A 9 -13.07 -5.10 -14.07
N ASP A 10 -12.41 -4.29 -13.22
CA ASP A 10 -11.03 -4.51 -12.81
C ASP A 10 -10.91 -5.42 -11.57
N TYR A 11 -12.01 -5.62 -10.83
CA TYR A 11 -11.98 -6.28 -9.52
C TYR A 11 -11.45 -7.71 -9.60
N ASP A 12 -11.89 -8.49 -10.59
CA ASP A 12 -11.44 -9.88 -10.75
C ASP A 12 -9.92 -9.96 -10.98
N LEU A 13 -9.36 -9.04 -11.77
CA LEU A 13 -7.92 -8.98 -11.97
C LEU A 13 -7.19 -8.62 -10.67
N ILE A 14 -7.71 -7.65 -9.91
CA ILE A 14 -7.12 -7.22 -8.63
C ILE A 14 -7.14 -8.39 -7.64
N LEU A 15 -8.28 -9.05 -7.47
CA LEU A 15 -8.43 -10.19 -6.56
C LEU A 15 -7.54 -11.37 -6.96
N GLN A 16 -7.40 -11.62 -8.28
CA GLN A 16 -6.49 -12.64 -8.79
C GLN A 16 -5.03 -12.33 -8.48
N LEU A 17 -4.60 -11.09 -8.67
CA LEU A 17 -3.22 -10.67 -8.40
C LEU A 17 -2.93 -10.69 -6.90
N ASP A 18 -3.87 -10.19 -6.10
CA ASP A 18 -3.79 -10.19 -4.65
C ASP A 18 -3.59 -11.61 -4.11
N SER A 19 -4.39 -12.56 -4.53
CA SER A 19 -4.31 -13.96 -4.10
C SER A 19 -2.98 -14.65 -4.45
N LYS A 20 -2.25 -14.16 -5.45
CA LYS A 20 -0.91 -14.67 -5.81
C LYS A 20 0.20 -14.17 -4.90
N VAL A 21 0.03 -13.00 -4.32
CA VAL A 21 1.06 -12.31 -3.53
C VAL A 21 0.82 -12.48 -2.03
N TYR A 22 -0.45 -12.48 -1.63
CA TYR A 22 -0.87 -12.52 -0.21
C TYR A 22 -1.50 -13.87 0.13
N PRO A 23 -0.75 -14.83 0.70
CA PRO A 23 -1.26 -16.14 1.09
C PRO A 23 -2.03 -16.06 2.42
N VAL A 24 -3.04 -15.17 2.48
CA VAL A 24 -3.88 -15.01 3.68
C VAL A 24 -4.95 -16.08 3.77
N SER A 25 -5.42 -16.36 4.99
CA SER A 25 -6.54 -17.26 5.24
C SER A 25 -7.84 -16.73 4.57
N PRO A 26 -8.78 -17.60 4.23
CA PRO A 26 -10.01 -17.22 3.51
C PRO A 26 -10.79 -16.08 4.16
N GLU A 27 -10.83 -16.05 5.51
CA GLU A 27 -11.52 -15.00 6.29
C GLU A 27 -10.86 -13.62 6.19
N ASN A 28 -9.58 -13.58 5.86
CA ASN A 28 -8.82 -12.35 5.74
C ASN A 28 -8.68 -11.85 4.28
N LYS A 29 -9.21 -12.62 3.32
CA LYS A 29 -9.18 -12.20 1.91
C LYS A 29 -10.08 -11.02 1.65
N ILE A 30 -9.60 -10.11 0.82
CA ILE A 30 -10.46 -9.07 0.26
C ILE A 30 -11.43 -9.66 -0.76
N ASN A 31 -12.54 -8.96 -0.96
CA ASN A 31 -13.57 -9.30 -1.94
C ASN A 31 -14.11 -8.03 -2.60
N SER A 32 -15.00 -8.19 -3.58
CA SER A 32 -15.56 -7.07 -4.33
C SER A 32 -16.32 -6.05 -3.46
N LEU A 33 -16.97 -6.50 -2.37
CA LEU A 33 -17.69 -5.60 -1.45
C LEU A 33 -16.71 -4.72 -0.66
N ILE A 34 -15.57 -5.27 -0.27
CA ILE A 34 -14.51 -4.50 0.39
C ILE A 34 -13.95 -3.45 -0.57
N ILE A 35 -13.68 -3.83 -1.83
CA ILE A 35 -13.21 -2.88 -2.85
C ILE A 35 -14.27 -1.81 -3.13
N ASP A 36 -15.54 -2.17 -3.23
CA ASP A 36 -16.64 -1.20 -3.36
C ASP A 36 -16.66 -0.21 -2.18
N ASN A 37 -16.46 -0.68 -0.93
CA ASN A 37 -16.38 0.18 0.24
C ASN A 37 -15.21 1.17 0.17
N TRP A 38 -14.04 0.74 -0.31
CA TRP A 38 -12.89 1.63 -0.45
C TRP A 38 -13.11 2.74 -1.46
N TYR A 39 -13.86 2.46 -2.53
CA TYR A 39 -13.92 3.33 -3.73
C TYR A 39 -15.31 3.92 -4.03
N ASN A 40 -16.30 3.72 -3.16
CA ASN A 40 -17.67 4.22 -3.38
C ASN A 40 -17.72 5.75 -3.58
N LYS A 41 -16.86 6.49 -2.89
CA LYS A 41 -16.84 7.96 -2.93
C LYS A 41 -15.71 8.54 -3.80
N TYR A 42 -14.54 7.91 -3.80
CA TYR A 42 -13.34 8.43 -4.48
C TYR A 42 -12.63 7.34 -5.31
N PRO A 43 -13.26 6.88 -6.40
CA PRO A 43 -12.74 5.76 -7.19
C PRO A 43 -11.42 6.07 -7.91
N GLU A 44 -11.03 7.32 -8.06
CA GLU A 44 -9.76 7.71 -8.68
C GLU A 44 -8.53 7.28 -7.86
N TYR A 45 -8.68 7.02 -6.55
CA TYR A 45 -7.58 6.47 -5.76
C TYR A 45 -7.25 5.01 -6.12
N GLY A 46 -8.18 4.30 -6.74
CA GLY A 46 -7.88 3.06 -7.46
C GLY A 46 -7.31 3.39 -8.83
N MET A 47 -5.99 3.53 -8.92
CA MET A 47 -5.27 4.04 -10.08
C MET A 47 -4.93 2.92 -11.05
N ILE A 48 -5.57 2.88 -12.20
CA ILE A 48 -5.32 1.91 -13.27
C ILE A 48 -4.59 2.61 -14.42
N TYR A 49 -3.43 2.10 -14.78
CA TYR A 49 -2.65 2.60 -15.91
C TYR A 49 -2.80 1.68 -17.10
N VAL A 50 -3.21 2.25 -18.23
CA VAL A 50 -3.45 1.53 -19.48
C VAL A 50 -2.47 1.99 -20.56
N ASP A 51 -2.25 1.13 -21.55
CA ASP A 51 -1.47 1.48 -22.73
C ASP A 51 -2.14 2.63 -23.50
N ALA A 52 -1.36 3.62 -23.93
CA ALA A 52 -1.88 4.77 -24.67
C ALA A 52 -2.44 4.41 -26.04
N LYS A 53 -1.93 3.34 -26.65
CA LYS A 53 -2.37 2.84 -27.97
C LYS A 53 -3.51 1.83 -27.88
N ASN A 54 -3.56 1.07 -26.75
CA ASN A 54 -4.60 0.08 -26.51
C ASN A 54 -5.12 0.22 -25.07
N LYS A 55 -6.18 0.98 -24.88
CA LYS A 55 -6.77 1.29 -23.57
C LYS A 55 -7.36 0.08 -22.84
N SER A 56 -7.56 -1.05 -23.52
CA SER A 56 -7.98 -2.30 -22.89
C SER A 56 -6.80 -3.03 -22.21
N ASN A 57 -5.55 -2.65 -22.53
CA ASN A 57 -4.36 -3.28 -21.98
C ASN A 57 -3.90 -2.54 -20.72
N ILE A 58 -4.12 -3.14 -19.56
CA ILE A 58 -3.64 -2.64 -18.27
C ILE A 58 -2.13 -2.91 -18.19
N VAL A 59 -1.34 -1.88 -17.99
CA VAL A 59 0.13 -1.96 -17.93
C VAL A 59 0.69 -1.82 -16.52
N ALA A 60 -0.07 -1.19 -15.62
CA ALA A 60 0.24 -1.12 -14.20
C ALA A 60 -1.02 -0.76 -13.39
N MET A 61 -0.99 -1.02 -12.09
CA MET A 61 -2.05 -0.60 -11.17
C MET A 61 -1.49 -0.19 -9.82
N CYS A 62 -2.19 0.71 -9.16
CA CYS A 62 -1.95 1.07 -7.77
C CYS A 62 -3.29 1.15 -7.05
N ILE A 63 -3.53 0.20 -6.18
CA ILE A 63 -4.72 0.14 -5.33
C ILE A 63 -4.37 0.89 -4.04
N ILE A 64 -4.87 2.11 -3.94
CA ILE A 64 -4.60 3.01 -2.81
C ILE A 64 -5.90 3.19 -2.03
N ILE A 65 -5.87 2.93 -0.75
CA ILE A 65 -7.01 3.12 0.14
C ILE A 65 -6.88 4.50 0.79
N PRO A 66 -7.70 5.48 0.38
CA PRO A 66 -7.75 6.78 1.06
C PRO A 66 -8.64 6.66 2.29
N MET A 67 -8.27 7.30 3.37
CA MET A 67 -9.08 7.31 4.60
C MET A 67 -8.79 8.57 5.43
N GLU A 68 -9.70 8.91 6.33
CA GLU A 68 -9.45 9.95 7.32
C GLU A 68 -8.18 9.65 8.12
N TYR A 69 -7.46 10.70 8.49
CA TYR A 69 -6.17 10.55 9.14
C TYR A 69 -6.23 9.72 10.43
N GLU A 70 -7.28 9.86 11.22
CA GLU A 70 -7.47 9.09 12.45
C GLU A 70 -7.64 7.58 12.18
N THR A 71 -8.37 7.24 11.11
CA THR A 71 -8.53 5.85 10.67
C THR A 71 -7.19 5.28 10.19
N TRP A 72 -6.43 6.09 9.46
CA TRP A 72 -5.10 5.71 9.01
C TRP A 72 -4.11 5.51 10.18
N GLU A 73 -4.19 6.35 11.23
CA GLU A 73 -3.37 6.14 12.43
C GLU A 73 -3.69 4.82 13.13
N LYS A 74 -4.97 4.42 13.20
CA LYS A 74 -5.39 3.12 13.72
C LYS A 74 -4.81 1.98 12.89
N LEU A 75 -4.84 2.10 11.56
CA LEU A 75 -4.29 1.09 10.66
C LEU A 75 -2.79 0.88 10.89
N ILE A 76 -1.99 1.95 10.92
CA ILE A 76 -0.53 1.81 11.14
C ILE A 76 -0.16 1.32 12.54
N LYS A 77 -1.04 1.53 13.53
CA LYS A 77 -0.88 0.98 14.89
C LYS A 77 -1.35 -0.47 15.02
N GLY A 78 -1.97 -1.03 13.97
CA GLY A 78 -2.53 -2.38 13.98
C GLY A 78 -3.81 -2.51 14.80
N GLU A 79 -4.53 -1.42 15.02
CA GLU A 79 -5.83 -1.38 15.72
C GLU A 79 -6.99 -1.75 14.77
N CYS A 80 -6.76 -1.74 13.48
CA CYS A 80 -7.64 -2.26 12.43
C CYS A 80 -6.82 -2.86 11.30
N PHE A 81 -7.48 -3.63 10.42
CA PHE A 81 -6.87 -4.29 9.26
C PHE A 81 -7.51 -3.79 7.96
N GLU A 82 -6.82 -3.98 6.84
CA GLU A 82 -7.25 -3.51 5.52
C GLU A 82 -8.63 -4.03 5.12
N ASN A 83 -8.95 -5.29 5.44
CA ASN A 83 -10.21 -5.95 5.10
C ASN A 83 -11.41 -5.45 5.93
N ASN A 84 -11.19 -4.79 7.06
CA ASN A 84 -12.25 -4.31 7.95
C ASN A 84 -12.23 -2.79 8.19
N ILE A 85 -11.49 -2.05 7.38
CA ILE A 85 -11.47 -0.59 7.43
C ILE A 85 -12.87 -0.07 7.15
N ASN A 86 -13.46 0.62 8.12
CA ASN A 86 -14.71 1.36 7.94
C ASN A 86 -14.38 2.77 7.48
N ILE A 87 -14.42 3.00 6.16
CA ILE A 87 -14.15 4.30 5.58
C ILE A 87 -15.36 5.20 5.78
N LYS A 88 -15.25 6.11 6.74
CA LYS A 88 -16.17 7.21 6.94
C LYS A 88 -15.48 8.50 6.52
N TRP A 89 -16.25 9.44 6.02
CA TRP A 89 -15.74 10.72 5.56
C TRP A 89 -16.44 11.86 6.30
N ASP A 90 -15.69 12.58 7.13
CA ASP A 90 -16.14 13.86 7.67
C ASP A 90 -15.93 14.94 6.61
N THR A 91 -17.01 15.63 6.25
CA THR A 91 -16.97 16.70 5.25
C THR A 91 -16.18 17.94 5.71
N ASN A 92 -15.94 18.07 7.01
CA ASN A 92 -15.22 19.20 7.60
C ASN A 92 -13.71 18.95 7.74
N ASN A 93 -13.25 17.69 7.56
CA ASN A 93 -11.85 17.32 7.70
C ASN A 93 -11.29 16.92 6.33
N ASN A 94 -10.29 17.65 5.85
CA ASN A 94 -9.61 17.32 4.59
C ASN A 94 -8.28 16.60 4.79
N LYS A 95 -7.84 16.36 6.04
CA LYS A 95 -6.62 15.63 6.34
C LYS A 95 -6.85 14.13 6.16
N ILE A 96 -6.07 13.53 5.29
CA ILE A 96 -6.18 12.10 5.00
C ILE A 96 -4.84 11.38 5.13
N GLY A 97 -4.92 10.10 5.47
CA GLY A 97 -3.87 9.13 5.20
C GLY A 97 -4.20 8.30 3.96
N VAL A 98 -3.18 7.86 3.26
CA VAL A 98 -3.30 6.95 2.13
C VAL A 98 -2.51 5.68 2.39
N HIS A 99 -3.13 4.54 2.16
CA HIS A 99 -2.49 3.24 2.30
C HIS A 99 -2.30 2.60 0.92
N LEU A 100 -1.05 2.33 0.56
CA LEU A 100 -0.69 1.68 -0.70
C LEU A 100 -0.89 0.17 -0.52
N TYR A 101 -2.10 -0.30 -0.82
CA TYR A 101 -2.49 -1.70 -0.64
C TYR A 101 -1.80 -2.64 -1.62
N HIS A 102 -1.87 -2.33 -2.92
CA HIS A 102 -1.28 -3.16 -3.96
C HIS A 102 -0.68 -2.30 -5.07
N ILE A 103 0.57 -2.54 -5.40
CA ILE A 103 1.25 -1.89 -6.53
C ILE A 103 1.80 -2.99 -7.44
N GLU A 104 1.33 -3.02 -8.68
CA GLU A 104 1.78 -4.00 -9.67
C GLU A 104 2.13 -3.32 -11.00
N VAL A 105 3.29 -3.68 -11.56
CA VAL A 105 3.72 -3.26 -12.89
C VAL A 105 3.71 -4.48 -13.79
N LEU A 106 2.71 -4.57 -14.66
CA LEU A 106 2.45 -5.72 -15.54
C LEU A 106 3.32 -5.68 -16.81
N ASN A 107 3.65 -4.47 -17.29
CA ASN A 107 4.50 -4.29 -18.46
C ASN A 107 5.99 -4.16 -18.04
N ARG A 108 6.81 -5.16 -18.41
CA ARG A 108 8.24 -5.23 -18.07
C ARG A 108 9.10 -4.09 -18.64
N ASN A 109 8.60 -3.35 -19.62
CA ASN A 109 9.29 -2.19 -20.20
C ASN A 109 9.15 -0.92 -19.35
N ILE A 110 8.32 -0.93 -18.31
CA ILE A 110 8.15 0.20 -17.40
C ILE A 110 9.24 0.14 -16.32
N VAL A 111 10.06 1.18 -16.24
CA VAL A 111 11.08 1.30 -15.21
C VAL A 111 10.41 1.65 -13.87
N GLY A 112 10.53 0.77 -12.90
CA GLY A 112 9.82 0.87 -11.61
C GLY A 112 10.02 2.22 -10.91
N LYS A 113 11.28 2.73 -10.83
CA LYS A 113 11.57 4.02 -10.19
C LYS A 113 10.83 5.21 -10.83
N GLU A 114 10.74 5.26 -12.15
CA GLU A 114 10.02 6.32 -12.86
C GLU A 114 8.50 6.14 -12.74
N PHE A 115 8.04 4.90 -12.68
CA PHE A 115 6.64 4.60 -12.41
C PHE A 115 6.18 5.15 -11.05
N TYR A 116 6.95 4.91 -9.98
CA TYR A 116 6.60 5.41 -8.64
C TYR A 116 6.54 6.93 -8.58
N LYS A 117 7.46 7.63 -9.24
CA LYS A 117 7.39 9.10 -9.33
C LYS A 117 6.12 9.58 -10.03
N THR A 118 5.74 8.90 -11.12
CA THR A 118 4.50 9.19 -11.86
C THR A 118 3.28 8.94 -10.99
N MET A 119 3.23 7.80 -10.31
CA MET A 119 2.17 7.43 -9.37
C MET A 119 1.98 8.49 -8.28
N LEU A 120 3.06 8.93 -7.62
CA LEU A 120 2.98 9.93 -6.56
C LEU A 120 2.49 11.29 -7.08
N LYS A 121 2.92 11.70 -8.28
CA LYS A 121 2.42 12.92 -8.93
C LYS A 121 0.92 12.83 -9.27
N ASP A 122 0.48 11.69 -9.75
CA ASP A 122 -0.93 11.48 -10.08
C ASP A 122 -1.78 11.37 -8.82
N LEU A 123 -1.29 10.73 -7.75
CA LEU A 123 -1.90 10.73 -6.44
C LEU A 123 -2.10 12.16 -5.91
N ASN A 124 -1.09 13.03 -6.04
CA ASN A 124 -1.21 14.44 -5.66
C ASN A 124 -2.30 15.19 -6.47
N LYS A 125 -2.38 14.95 -7.79
CA LYS A 125 -3.44 15.55 -8.63
C LYS A 125 -4.83 15.10 -8.17
N ILE A 126 -4.99 13.81 -7.84
CA ILE A 126 -6.25 13.26 -7.33
C ILE A 126 -6.61 13.91 -5.99
N ALA A 127 -5.66 13.99 -5.07
CA ALA A 127 -5.88 14.63 -3.77
C ALA A 127 -6.30 16.09 -3.93
N LYS A 128 -5.62 16.86 -4.77
CA LYS A 128 -5.99 18.26 -5.07
C LYS A 128 -7.38 18.40 -5.68
N LYS A 129 -7.78 17.48 -6.58
CA LYS A 129 -9.12 17.45 -7.17
C LYS A 129 -10.22 17.38 -6.09
N TYR A 130 -9.97 16.64 -5.02
CA TYR A 130 -10.93 16.45 -3.93
C TYR A 130 -10.68 17.36 -2.71
N ASN A 131 -9.76 18.31 -2.82
CA ASN A 131 -9.33 19.16 -1.70
C ASN A 131 -8.82 18.35 -0.50
N HIS A 132 -8.20 17.19 -0.76
CA HIS A 132 -7.60 16.37 0.28
C HIS A 132 -6.16 16.80 0.56
N ASN A 133 -5.83 16.93 1.84
CA ASN A 133 -4.46 17.14 2.31
C ASN A 133 -3.89 15.81 2.81
N ILE A 134 -3.06 15.16 1.99
CA ILE A 134 -2.40 13.90 2.37
C ILE A 134 -1.30 14.22 3.38
N ILE A 135 -1.45 13.73 4.62
CA ILE A 135 -0.49 13.90 5.71
C ILE A 135 0.09 12.58 6.23
N GLY A 136 -0.36 11.46 5.70
CA GLY A 136 0.17 10.13 6.00
C GLY A 136 0.19 9.25 4.76
N LEU A 137 1.26 8.46 4.61
CA LEU A 137 1.38 7.41 3.60
C LEU A 137 1.89 6.15 4.25
N SER A 138 1.29 5.00 3.96
CA SER A 138 1.72 3.70 4.47
C SER A 138 1.53 2.60 3.44
N GLY A 139 2.09 1.43 3.73
CA GLY A 139 1.86 0.20 3.00
C GLY A 139 2.29 -1.02 3.82
N TYR A 140 1.57 -2.12 3.69
CA TYR A 140 1.94 -3.39 4.28
C TYR A 140 2.80 -4.19 3.30
N CYS A 141 4.11 -4.17 3.52
CA CYS A 141 5.08 -4.71 2.58
C CYS A 141 5.36 -6.18 2.87
N VAL A 142 4.95 -7.07 1.98
CA VAL A 142 5.11 -8.53 2.09
C VAL A 142 6.20 -9.09 1.17
N THR A 143 6.70 -8.31 0.24
CA THR A 143 7.74 -8.72 -0.69
C THR A 143 9.06 -7.98 -0.45
N VAL A 144 10.18 -8.63 -0.77
CA VAL A 144 11.51 -7.98 -0.70
C VAL A 144 11.55 -6.69 -1.52
N LYS A 145 10.92 -6.68 -2.71
CA LYS A 145 10.86 -5.48 -3.57
C LYS A 145 10.00 -4.37 -2.94
N GLY A 146 8.88 -4.73 -2.32
CA GLY A 146 8.02 -3.79 -1.60
C GLY A 146 8.75 -3.18 -0.41
N ASN A 147 9.39 -4.00 0.42
CA ASN A 147 10.19 -3.52 1.55
C ASN A 147 11.30 -2.56 1.08
N ARG A 148 12.02 -2.93 0.03
CA ARG A 148 13.07 -2.08 -0.55
C ARG A 148 12.51 -0.76 -1.09
N LEU A 149 11.37 -0.78 -1.78
CA LEU A 149 10.71 0.44 -2.24
C LEU A 149 10.43 1.39 -1.08
N PHE A 150 9.75 0.89 -0.05
CA PHE A 150 9.32 1.73 1.06
C PHE A 150 10.50 2.21 1.92
N GLN A 151 11.43 1.33 2.27
CA GLN A 151 12.55 1.69 3.16
C GLN A 151 13.66 2.47 2.45
N GLU A 152 14.11 2.00 1.28
CA GLU A 152 15.28 2.60 0.61
C GLU A 152 14.89 3.80 -0.27
N ILE A 153 13.75 3.71 -0.99
CA ILE A 153 13.35 4.71 -1.98
C ILE A 153 12.43 5.76 -1.38
N LEU A 154 11.38 5.34 -0.66
CA LEU A 154 10.41 6.25 -0.05
C LEU A 154 10.82 6.70 1.35
N LYS A 155 11.86 6.10 1.95
CA LYS A 155 12.36 6.43 3.29
C LYS A 155 11.27 6.37 4.37
N CYS A 156 10.43 5.34 4.29
CA CYS A 156 9.38 5.08 5.28
C CYS A 156 9.97 4.40 6.53
N GLU A 157 9.36 4.68 7.67
CA GLU A 157 9.68 4.08 8.95
C GLU A 157 8.86 2.80 9.18
N ASN A 158 9.37 1.92 10.05
CA ASN A 158 8.63 0.74 10.45
C ASN A 158 7.63 1.10 11.57
N ALA A 159 6.36 0.76 11.38
CA ALA A 159 5.29 1.02 12.35
C ALA A 159 5.45 0.20 13.65
N ASP A 160 6.25 -0.86 13.65
CA ASP A 160 6.59 -1.58 14.88
C ASP A 160 7.22 -0.65 15.94
N ASN A 161 7.86 0.44 15.51
CA ASN A 161 8.40 1.46 16.41
C ASN A 161 7.31 2.23 17.17
N LEU A 162 6.05 2.21 16.69
CA LEU A 162 4.91 2.82 17.36
C LEU A 162 4.37 1.94 18.49
N ASN A 163 4.59 0.62 18.40
CA ASN A 163 4.14 -0.37 19.39
C ASN A 163 5.34 -0.92 20.15
N LYS A 164 5.50 -0.52 21.42
CA LYS A 164 6.62 -0.93 22.27
C LYS A 164 6.49 -2.34 22.88
N ASP A 165 5.56 -3.17 22.40
CA ASP A 165 5.41 -4.53 22.92
C ASP A 165 6.52 -5.43 22.36
N LYS A 166 7.52 -5.69 23.21
CA LYS A 166 8.68 -6.55 22.88
C LYS A 166 8.33 -8.03 22.66
N ASN A 167 7.13 -8.46 23.03
CA ASN A 167 6.68 -9.85 22.88
C ASN A 167 5.95 -10.08 21.55
N LYS A 168 5.85 -9.07 20.69
CA LYS A 168 5.17 -9.17 19.40
C LYS A 168 5.93 -10.12 18.48
N LYS A 169 5.20 -11.06 17.90
CA LYS A 169 5.68 -11.87 16.78
C LYS A 169 5.61 -11.05 15.49
N SER A 170 6.50 -11.35 14.56
CA SER A 170 6.46 -10.80 13.21
C SER A 170 6.02 -11.86 12.24
N GLU A 171 5.27 -11.45 11.23
CA GLU A 171 4.88 -12.29 10.11
C GLU A 171 5.98 -12.30 9.05
N PHE A 172 6.21 -13.47 8.49
CA PHE A 172 7.16 -13.68 7.40
C PHE A 172 6.50 -14.49 6.30
N ILE A 173 6.75 -14.12 5.05
CA ILE A 173 6.42 -14.96 3.90
C ILE A 173 7.63 -15.82 3.57
N ILE A 174 7.42 -17.12 3.52
CA ILE A 174 8.40 -18.11 3.07
C ILE A 174 7.88 -18.88 1.87
N LYS A 175 8.79 -19.49 1.10
CA LYS A 175 8.43 -20.49 0.08
C LYS A 175 8.61 -21.88 0.69
N ASP A 176 7.57 -22.70 0.58
CA ASP A 176 7.67 -24.13 0.92
C ASP A 176 8.44 -24.92 -0.18
N ASN A 177 8.64 -26.22 0.06
CA ASN A 177 9.34 -27.12 -0.87
C ASN A 177 8.67 -27.23 -2.25
N ASN A 178 7.39 -26.87 -2.37
CA ASN A 178 6.62 -26.84 -3.61
C ASN A 178 6.56 -25.45 -4.24
N ASN A 179 7.38 -24.48 -3.77
CA ASN A 179 7.37 -23.07 -4.15
C ASN A 179 6.08 -22.31 -3.82
N ASN A 180 5.18 -22.85 -2.98
CA ASN A 180 4.01 -22.12 -2.53
C ASN A 180 4.42 -21.11 -1.45
N LEU A 181 3.79 -19.93 -1.47
CA LEU A 181 3.98 -18.91 -0.43
C LEU A 181 3.16 -19.30 0.82
N LYS A 182 3.79 -19.16 1.98
CA LYS A 182 3.16 -19.35 3.30
C LYS A 182 3.54 -18.21 4.23
N ILE A 183 2.58 -17.80 5.07
CA ILE A 183 2.86 -16.89 6.20
C ILE A 183 3.22 -17.76 7.42
N ILE A 184 4.30 -17.37 8.09
CA ILE A 184 4.71 -17.92 9.38
C ILE A 184 4.94 -16.78 10.36
N GLU A 185 4.66 -17.05 11.64
CA GLU A 185 4.97 -16.14 12.74
C GLU A 185 6.28 -16.55 13.41
N LEU A 186 7.19 -15.61 13.55
CA LEU A 186 8.48 -15.80 14.25
C LEU A 186 8.67 -14.66 15.26
N PRO A 187 9.56 -14.83 16.26
CA PRO A 187 9.95 -13.73 17.13
C PRO A 187 10.37 -12.50 16.35
N TYR A 188 10.04 -11.32 16.87
CA TYR A 188 10.28 -10.03 16.21
C TYR A 188 11.74 -9.81 15.80
N ASP A 189 12.68 -10.29 16.64
CA ASP A 189 14.13 -10.19 16.47
C ASP A 189 14.74 -11.31 15.62
N THR A 190 13.93 -12.13 14.97
CA THR A 190 14.42 -13.23 14.13
C THR A 190 15.32 -12.69 13.02
N ASP A 191 16.56 -13.19 12.97
CA ASP A 191 17.49 -12.91 11.88
C ASP A 191 17.09 -13.69 10.62
N ILE A 192 16.51 -12.99 9.65
CA ILE A 192 16.03 -13.58 8.38
C ILE A 192 17.16 -14.24 7.58
N ASN A 193 18.41 -13.81 7.76
CA ASN A 193 19.56 -14.37 7.04
C ASN A 193 19.88 -15.80 7.50
N LYS A 194 19.37 -16.22 8.65
CA LYS A 194 19.52 -17.59 9.17
C LYS A 194 18.42 -18.54 8.70
N ILE A 195 17.41 -18.05 7.99
CA ILE A 195 16.34 -18.87 7.46
C ILE A 195 16.70 -19.29 6.05
N ASN A 196 16.74 -20.62 5.79
CA ASN A 196 17.04 -21.15 4.46
C ASN A 196 15.88 -20.86 3.48
N GLY A 197 16.22 -20.41 2.27
CA GLY A 197 15.26 -20.19 1.19
C GLY A 197 14.80 -18.75 1.04
N TYR A 198 13.67 -18.56 0.31
CA TYR A 198 13.07 -17.23 0.16
C TYR A 198 12.34 -16.84 1.43
N VAL A 199 12.72 -15.72 1.99
CA VAL A 199 12.07 -15.13 3.18
C VAL A 199 11.88 -13.65 2.96
N SER A 200 10.69 -13.14 3.29
CA SER A 200 10.41 -11.70 3.36
C SER A 200 9.66 -11.39 4.64
N LYS A 201 10.19 -10.48 5.43
CA LYS A 201 9.48 -9.97 6.61
C LYS A 201 8.32 -9.09 6.16
N CYS A 202 7.14 -9.32 6.72
CA CYS A 202 5.98 -8.47 6.52
C CYS A 202 6.09 -7.26 7.44
N ASN A 203 6.09 -6.06 6.87
CA ASN A 203 6.24 -4.83 7.62
C ASN A 203 5.16 -3.82 7.24
N MET A 204 4.50 -3.25 8.24
CA MET A 204 3.77 -2.01 8.05
C MET A 204 4.77 -0.85 8.03
N LEU A 205 4.93 -0.22 6.88
CA LEU A 205 5.86 0.89 6.66
C LEU A 205 5.06 2.18 6.42
N TYR A 206 5.50 3.29 7.01
CA TYR A 206 4.77 4.55 6.93
C TYR A 206 5.71 5.76 6.91
N THR A 207 5.17 6.89 6.46
CA THR A 207 5.75 8.23 6.64
C THR A 207 4.66 9.23 6.93
N LYS A 208 4.93 10.19 7.82
CA LYS A 208 4.03 11.29 8.17
C LYS A 208 4.60 12.61 7.68
N TYR A 209 3.72 13.49 7.23
CA TYR A 209 4.07 14.88 6.99
C TYR A 209 3.99 15.67 8.29
N ASN A 210 5.06 16.35 8.66
CA ASN A 210 5.08 17.22 9.82
C ASN A 210 4.79 18.67 9.40
N GLU A 211 3.57 19.15 9.70
CA GLU A 211 3.15 20.51 9.38
C GLU A 211 3.86 21.58 10.22
N ASN A 212 4.37 21.21 11.42
CA ASN A 212 4.91 22.15 12.40
C ASN A 212 6.42 22.36 12.33
N ASN A 213 7.13 21.49 11.65
CA ASN A 213 8.56 21.63 11.43
C ASN A 213 8.80 21.82 9.94
N ASN A 214 9.55 22.89 9.60
CA ASN A 214 10.19 23.01 8.29
C ASN A 214 11.22 21.88 8.03
N ASP A 215 11.50 21.05 9.02
CA ASP A 215 12.15 19.75 8.90
C ASP A 215 11.16 18.78 8.27
N ARG A 216 11.12 18.81 6.94
CA ARG A 216 10.53 17.75 6.14
C ARG A 216 11.12 16.45 6.65
N ASN A 217 10.29 15.53 7.16
CA ASN A 217 10.70 14.13 7.23
C ASN A 217 11.42 13.84 5.93
N ASP A 218 12.65 13.34 5.98
CA ASP A 218 13.54 13.15 4.82
C ASP A 218 12.96 12.25 3.72
N SER A 219 11.70 11.87 3.84
CA SER A 219 11.01 11.05 2.86
C SER A 219 10.79 11.84 1.56
N PRO A 220 11.36 11.38 0.44
CA PRO A 220 11.20 12.02 -0.86
C PRO A 220 9.77 12.00 -1.38
N VAL A 221 8.86 11.24 -0.74
CA VAL A 221 7.41 11.19 -1.03
C VAL A 221 6.82 12.61 -1.02
N TRP A 222 7.17 13.40 -0.02
CA TRP A 222 6.61 14.74 0.18
C TRP A 222 7.04 15.76 -0.87
N ASN A 223 8.07 15.46 -1.67
CA ASN A 223 8.45 16.28 -2.83
C ASN A 223 7.47 16.12 -4.00
N TYR A 224 6.62 15.10 -3.99
CA TYR A 224 5.67 14.79 -5.05
C TYR A 224 4.21 14.99 -4.65
N ILE A 225 3.90 14.95 -3.34
CA ILE A 225 2.53 15.02 -2.78
C ILE A 225 2.20 16.46 -2.26
N LYS A 226 2.80 17.49 -2.82
CA LYS A 226 2.54 18.89 -2.44
C LYS A 226 2.29 19.81 -3.60
#